data_b8133d9be7a510c974200752dcac7e22
#
_entry.id   b8133d9be7a510c974200752dcac7e22
#
_cell.length_a   1.000
_cell.length_b   1.000
_cell.length_c   1.000
_cell.angle_alpha   90.00
_cell.angle_beta   90.00
_cell.angle_gamma   90.00
#
_symmetry.space_group_name_H-M   'P 1'
#
loop_
_entity.id
_entity.type
_entity.pdbx_description
1 polymer ?
#
loop_
_entity_poly.entity_id
_entity_poly.type
_entity_poly.pdbx_seq_one_letter_code
_entity_poly.pdbx_strand_id
1 'polypeptide(L)'
;MARTSRQSHLSPEGLKAIRKQLGRNQREFWSLFGVSQPVGSRFEKDLTPSVPVAMLVWLRTHGKLNDHDLSDALEALGLRMP
;
A
#
# COMPACT_ATOMS: atom_id res chain seq x y z
N MET A 1 12.48 23.23 1.80
CA MET A 1 11.52 22.40 1.41
C MET A 1 11.83 21.01 1.58
N ALA A 2 11.07 20.38 2.30
CA ALA A 2 11.34 19.02 2.69
C ALA A 2 10.61 18.03 1.84
N ARG A 3 10.30 18.37 0.60
CA ARG A 3 9.48 17.48 -0.12
C ARG A 3 10.14 16.20 -0.54
N THR A 4 11.46 16.20 -0.68
CA THR A 4 12.11 14.96 -1.04
C THR A 4 12.01 13.92 0.05
N SER A 5 11.99 14.32 1.31
CA SER A 5 11.93 13.34 2.38
C SER A 5 10.60 12.61 2.41
N ARG A 6 9.55 13.20 1.89
CA ARG A 6 8.27 12.50 1.81
C ARG A 6 8.33 11.32 0.90
N GLN A 7 9.15 11.42 -0.15
CA GLN A 7 9.24 10.37 -1.14
C GLN A 7 9.90 9.11 -0.60
N SER A 8 10.76 9.26 0.40
CA SER A 8 11.50 8.11 0.87
C SER A 8 10.59 7.05 1.49
N HIS A 9 9.45 7.45 2.04
CA HIS A 9 8.52 6.47 2.61
C HIS A 9 7.96 5.55 1.56
N LEU A 10 7.83 6.06 0.33
CA LEU A 10 7.17 5.33 -0.73
C LEU A 10 8.14 4.82 -1.77
N SER A 11 9.43 4.82 -1.44
CA SER A 11 10.42 4.17 -2.28
C SER A 11 10.15 2.66 -2.27
N PRO A 12 10.67 1.92 -3.24
CA PRO A 12 10.48 0.46 -3.23
C PRO A 12 10.93 -0.17 -1.91
N GLU A 13 12.06 0.26 -1.40
CA GLU A 13 12.56 -0.28 -0.13
C GLU A 13 11.66 0.12 1.04
N GLY A 14 11.15 1.35 1.03
CA GLY A 14 10.26 1.82 2.07
C GLY A 14 8.97 1.08 2.11
N LEU A 15 8.38 0.82 0.93
CA LEU A 15 7.14 0.08 0.84
C LEU A 15 7.32 -1.34 1.34
N LYS A 16 8.43 -1.96 0.97
CA LYS A 16 8.73 -3.31 1.43
C LYS A 16 8.90 -3.35 2.95
N ALA A 17 9.57 -2.35 3.49
CA ALA A 17 9.78 -2.26 4.93
C ALA A 17 8.46 -2.10 5.67
N ILE A 18 7.58 -1.25 5.17
CA ILE A 18 6.26 -1.06 5.77
C ILE A 18 5.50 -2.39 5.79
N ARG A 19 5.49 -3.07 4.66
CA ARG A 19 4.76 -4.33 4.57
C ARG A 19 5.30 -5.35 5.55
N LYS A 20 6.62 -5.46 5.65
CA LYS A 20 7.23 -6.42 6.56
C LYS A 20 6.97 -6.07 8.02
N GLN A 21 6.94 -4.77 8.32
CA GLN A 21 6.64 -4.31 9.65
C GLN A 21 5.24 -4.72 10.08
N LEU A 22 4.31 -4.77 9.14
CA LEU A 22 2.94 -5.19 9.41
C LEU A 22 2.77 -6.70 9.36
N GLY A 23 3.84 -7.43 9.10
CA GLY A 23 3.80 -8.89 9.12
C GLY A 23 3.02 -9.52 8.00
N ARG A 24 3.00 -8.88 6.82
CA ARG A 24 2.19 -9.36 5.72
C ARG A 24 3.04 -9.71 4.51
N ASN A 25 2.60 -10.70 3.75
CA ASN A 25 3.26 -10.98 2.47
C ASN A 25 2.73 -10.01 1.41
N GLN A 26 3.31 -10.06 0.20
CA GLN A 26 2.95 -9.11 -0.85
C GLN A 26 1.48 -9.19 -1.22
N ARG A 27 0.96 -10.41 -1.36
CA ARG A 27 -0.42 -10.59 -1.75
C ARG A 27 -1.36 -10.01 -0.70
N GLU A 28 -1.13 -10.32 0.55
CA GLU A 28 -1.98 -9.84 1.63
C GLU A 28 -1.97 -8.34 1.74
N PHE A 29 -0.78 -7.76 1.69
CA PHE A 29 -0.64 -6.33 1.87
C PHE A 29 -1.26 -5.56 0.71
N TRP A 30 -0.86 -5.89 -0.50
CA TRP A 30 -1.28 -5.10 -1.65
C TRP A 30 -2.75 -5.28 -1.99
N SER A 31 -3.33 -6.45 -1.66
CA SER A 31 -4.75 -6.65 -1.88
C SER A 31 -5.61 -5.71 -1.03
N LEU A 32 -5.10 -5.27 0.11
CA LEU A 32 -5.82 -4.30 0.94
C LEU A 32 -6.05 -3.00 0.20
N PHE A 33 -5.19 -2.68 -0.74
CA PHE A 33 -5.29 -1.43 -1.50
C PHE A 33 -5.85 -1.65 -2.89
N GLY A 34 -6.41 -2.84 -3.15
CA GLY A 34 -6.97 -3.14 -4.45
C GLY A 34 -5.92 -3.37 -5.52
N VAL A 35 -4.71 -3.70 -5.12
CA VAL A 35 -3.57 -3.89 -6.02
C VAL A 35 -3.25 -5.38 -6.10
N SER A 36 -3.10 -5.90 -7.33
CA SER A 36 -2.75 -7.30 -7.51
C SER A 36 -1.33 -7.57 -7.05
N GLN A 37 -1.05 -8.83 -6.73
CA GLN A 37 0.26 -9.20 -6.24
C GLN A 37 1.38 -8.89 -7.25
N PRO A 38 1.22 -9.18 -8.54
CA PRO A 38 2.29 -8.82 -9.49
C PRO A 38 2.57 -7.33 -9.56
N VAL A 39 1.53 -6.50 -9.50
CA VAL A 39 1.73 -5.05 -9.52
C VAL A 39 2.35 -4.59 -8.22
N GLY A 40 1.87 -5.12 -7.09
CA GLY A 40 2.45 -4.79 -5.80
C GLY A 40 3.92 -5.16 -5.72
N SER A 41 4.27 -6.31 -6.29
CA SER A 41 5.67 -6.73 -6.35
C SER A 41 6.52 -5.70 -7.09
N ARG A 42 5.98 -5.14 -8.16
CA ARG A 42 6.70 -4.12 -8.93
C ARG A 42 6.83 -2.81 -8.14
N PHE A 43 5.84 -2.48 -7.33
CA PHE A 43 5.93 -1.30 -6.48
C PHE A 43 7.10 -1.43 -5.50
N GLU A 44 7.44 -2.65 -5.15
CA GLU A 44 8.56 -2.90 -4.23
C GLU A 44 9.87 -3.10 -4.98
N LYS A 45 9.88 -2.86 -6.28
CA LYS A 45 11.05 -3.07 -7.09
C LYS A 45 11.41 -1.82 -7.92
N ASP A 46 10.56 -1.43 -8.85
CA ASP A 46 10.92 -0.34 -9.76
C ASP A 46 9.75 0.55 -10.19
N LEU A 47 8.53 0.18 -9.85
CA LEU A 47 7.35 0.93 -10.31
C LEU A 47 6.87 1.85 -9.20
N THR A 48 6.61 3.11 -9.54
CA THR A 48 6.08 4.07 -8.57
C THR A 48 4.56 3.91 -8.49
N PRO A 49 4.00 3.77 -7.28
CA PRO A 49 2.56 3.72 -7.13
C PRO A 49 1.90 5.01 -7.62
N SER A 50 0.67 4.87 -8.11
CA SER A 50 -0.12 6.05 -8.45
C SER A 50 -0.43 6.84 -7.18
N VAL A 51 -0.81 8.10 -7.35
CA VAL A 51 -1.09 8.96 -6.20
C VAL A 51 -2.18 8.37 -5.32
N PRO A 52 -3.32 7.89 -5.85
CA PRO A 52 -4.33 7.31 -4.95
C PRO A 52 -3.82 6.14 -4.13
N VAL A 53 -3.03 5.26 -4.74
CA VAL A 53 -2.47 4.13 -4.00
C VAL A 53 -1.50 4.63 -2.94
N ALA A 54 -0.65 5.58 -3.31
CA ALA A 54 0.31 6.15 -2.36
C ALA A 54 -0.40 6.80 -1.18
N MET A 55 -1.49 7.50 -1.44
CA MET A 55 -2.27 8.13 -0.39
C MET A 55 -2.85 7.11 0.58
N LEU A 56 -3.38 6.01 0.05
CA LEU A 56 -3.95 4.97 0.89
C LEU A 56 -2.88 4.31 1.75
N VAL A 57 -1.72 4.04 1.18
CA VAL A 57 -0.62 3.46 1.93
C VAL A 57 -0.19 4.41 3.04
N TRP A 58 -0.08 5.71 2.71
CA TRP A 58 0.30 6.70 3.70
C TRP A 58 -0.69 6.73 4.86
N LEU A 59 -1.99 6.76 4.53
CA LEU A 59 -3.05 6.81 5.55
C LEU A 59 -3.00 5.58 6.45
N ARG A 60 -2.79 4.41 5.84
CA ARG A 60 -2.69 3.18 6.63
C ARG A 60 -1.48 3.19 7.54
N THR A 61 -0.36 3.67 7.03
CA THR A 61 0.90 3.69 7.77
C THR A 61 0.84 4.63 8.97
N HIS A 62 0.09 5.71 8.83
CA HIS A 62 -0.02 6.71 9.89
C HIS A 62 -1.22 6.49 10.81
N GLY A 63 -1.83 5.32 10.73
CA GLY A 63 -2.91 4.98 11.64
C GLY A 63 -4.23 5.68 11.37
N LYS A 64 -4.36 6.28 10.18
CA LYS A 64 -5.59 6.98 9.81
C LYS A 64 -6.63 6.01 9.26
N LEU A 65 -6.18 4.87 8.76
CA LEU A 65 -7.04 3.80 8.29
C LEU A 65 -6.51 2.49 8.84
N ASN A 66 -7.41 1.55 9.11
CA ASN A 66 -6.96 0.22 9.49
C ASN A 66 -7.34 -0.76 8.40
N ASP A 67 -6.96 -2.02 8.57
CA ASP A 67 -7.24 -3.06 7.58
C ASP A 67 -8.72 -3.25 7.35
N HIS A 68 -9.51 -3.11 8.41
CA HIS A 68 -10.95 -3.28 8.31
C HIS A 68 -11.57 -2.18 7.45
N ASP A 69 -11.10 -0.94 7.60
CA ASP A 69 -11.59 0.17 6.78
C ASP A 69 -11.34 -0.10 5.30
N LEU A 70 -10.14 -0.58 4.98
CA LEU A 70 -9.78 -0.88 3.59
C LEU A 70 -10.59 -2.04 3.04
N SER A 71 -10.77 -3.07 3.85
CA SER A 71 -11.55 -4.23 3.45
C SER A 71 -13.01 -3.86 3.19
N ASP A 72 -13.58 -3.02 4.04
CA ASP A 72 -14.94 -2.54 3.86
C ASP A 72 -15.10 -1.79 2.55
N ALA A 73 -14.13 -0.95 2.23
CA ALA A 73 -14.19 -0.17 1.00
C ALA A 73 -14.15 -1.07 -0.23
N LEU A 74 -13.26 -2.08 -0.20
CA LEU A 74 -13.17 -3.03 -1.30
C LEU A 74 -14.48 -3.79 -1.48
N GLU A 75 -15.05 -4.23 -0.38
CA GLU A 75 -16.30 -4.97 -0.43
C GLU A 75 -17.44 -4.11 -0.95
N ALA A 76 -17.51 -2.86 -0.50
CA ALA A 76 -18.54 -1.93 -0.95
C ALA A 76 -18.45 -1.69 -2.44
N LEU A 77 -17.25 -1.73 -3.00
CA LEU A 77 -17.06 -1.51 -4.43
C LEU A 77 -17.11 -2.81 -5.24
N GLY A 78 -17.33 -3.94 -4.58
CA GLY A 78 -17.35 -5.22 -5.27
C GLY A 78 -15.98 -5.63 -5.79
N LEU A 79 -14.93 -5.15 -5.16
CA LEU A 79 -13.55 -5.39 -5.63
C LEU A 79 -12.78 -6.33 -4.72
N ARG A 80 -13.50 -7.27 -4.10
CA ARG A 80 -12.83 -8.18 -3.18
C ARG A 80 -11.73 -8.95 -3.87
N MET A 81 -10.53 -8.89 -3.30
CA MET A 81 -9.38 -9.58 -3.86
C MET A 81 -9.21 -10.93 -3.18
N PRO A 82 -8.78 -11.95 -3.91
CA PRO A 82 -8.53 -13.26 -3.32
C PRO A 82 -7.35 -13.29 -2.38
#